data_a66c73beb0624bf242bdc85d24ed7a2f
#
_entry.id   a66c73beb0624bf242bdc85d24ed7a2f
#
_cell.length_a   1.000
_cell.length_b   1.000
_cell.length_c   1.000
_cell.angle_alpha   90.00
_cell.angle_beta   90.00
_cell.angle_gamma   90.00
#
_symmetry.space_group_name_H-M   'P 1'
#
loop_
_entity.id
_entity.type
_entity.pdbx_description
1 polymer ?
#
loop_
_entity_poly.entity_id
_entity_poly.type
_entity_poly.pdbx_seq_one_letter_code
_entity_poly.pdbx_strand_id
1 'polypeptide(L)'
;MVLHRAAFVALIALGAGSLLFDLTMGFRLPSDADWAEAAGSLRSRARPGDAVQIWPVWAERVRLFVDAAPVLAEEDLEHADYLEVRRLWVLSLPRTPFFRTPDPALRARGATAAGEVQRFGALALQAWDLHAAALAADLTRSSEEHEVDYVARRCPRVPPGGRLAARGAAGTTLHLRAGVIGERAYDADRPPIAVQVFADGVPIGALEIASTVRDGTGWRRLDVAIPSGAAEREFLFAVSSSDRARQLCLQAWTTR
;
A
#
# COMPACT_ATOMS: atom_id res chain seq x y z
N MET A 1 -6.30 38.89 -38.16
CA MET A 1 -4.83 39.19 -37.92
C MET A 1 -4.50 39.22 -36.41
N VAL A 2 -5.33 39.76 -35.52
CA VAL A 2 -5.07 39.85 -34.08
C VAL A 2 -5.02 38.46 -33.42
N LEU A 3 -5.91 37.53 -33.79
CA LEU A 3 -6.01 36.20 -33.22
C LEU A 3 -4.74 35.34 -33.44
N HIS A 4 -4.14 35.46 -34.62
CA HIS A 4 -2.89 34.73 -34.97
C HIS A 4 -1.67 35.24 -34.18
N ARG A 5 -1.62 36.53 -33.86
CA ARG A 5 -0.57 37.12 -33.04
C ARG A 5 -0.68 36.67 -31.58
N ALA A 6 -1.91 36.63 -31.05
CA ALA A 6 -2.14 36.13 -29.70
C ALA A 6 -1.78 34.64 -29.55
N ALA A 7 -2.16 33.80 -30.52
CA ALA A 7 -1.81 32.37 -30.51
C ALA A 7 -0.30 32.15 -30.60
N PHE A 8 0.40 32.95 -31.42
CA PHE A 8 1.87 32.87 -31.58
C PHE A 8 2.60 33.26 -30.26
N VAL A 9 2.15 34.33 -29.61
CA VAL A 9 2.70 34.76 -28.33
C VAL A 9 2.46 33.69 -27.24
N ALA A 10 1.26 33.09 -27.22
CA ALA A 10 0.95 32.00 -26.26
C ALA A 10 1.84 30.78 -26.48
N LEU A 11 2.10 30.39 -27.73
CA LEU A 11 3.02 29.28 -28.06
C LEU A 11 4.45 29.55 -27.62
N ILE A 12 4.96 30.78 -27.84
CA ILE A 12 6.28 31.15 -27.34
C ILE A 12 6.36 31.14 -25.84
N ALA A 13 5.35 31.67 -25.16
CA ALA A 13 5.30 31.66 -23.69
C ALA A 13 5.26 30.23 -23.12
N LEU A 14 4.47 29.34 -23.72
CA LEU A 14 4.44 27.91 -23.35
C LEU A 14 5.78 27.23 -23.59
N GLY A 15 6.42 27.46 -24.76
CA GLY A 15 7.73 26.90 -25.08
C GLY A 15 8.82 27.40 -24.14
N ALA A 16 8.83 28.68 -23.83
CA ALA A 16 9.79 29.29 -22.90
C ALA A 16 9.54 28.75 -21.45
N GLY A 17 8.29 28.62 -21.07
CA GLY A 17 7.90 28.04 -19.77
C GLY A 17 8.33 26.59 -19.62
N SER A 18 8.13 25.77 -20.67
CA SER A 18 8.58 24.38 -20.70
C SER A 18 10.11 24.27 -20.61
N LEU A 19 10.82 25.08 -21.40
CA LEU A 19 12.28 25.09 -21.37
C LEU A 19 12.82 25.49 -20.00
N LEU A 20 12.23 26.54 -19.38
CA LEU A 20 12.62 26.97 -18.04
C LEU A 20 12.34 25.90 -17.00
N PHE A 21 11.22 25.18 -17.13
CA PHE A 21 10.89 24.06 -16.26
C PHE A 21 11.92 22.95 -16.37
N ASP A 22 12.28 22.53 -17.60
CA ASP A 22 13.29 21.49 -17.86
C ASP A 22 14.66 21.90 -17.32
N LEU A 23 15.09 23.13 -17.57
CA LEU A 23 16.37 23.64 -17.08
C LEU A 23 16.43 23.71 -15.54
N THR A 24 15.29 23.90 -14.88
CA THR A 24 15.22 23.94 -13.41
C THR A 24 14.97 22.57 -12.77
N MET A 25 14.62 21.54 -13.55
CA MET A 25 14.29 20.21 -13.06
C MET A 25 15.47 19.60 -12.29
N GLY A 26 16.69 19.72 -12.81
CA GLY A 26 17.90 19.21 -12.15
C GLY A 26 18.19 19.80 -10.78
N PHE A 27 17.72 21.03 -10.50
CA PHE A 27 17.86 21.67 -9.19
C PHE A 27 16.72 21.29 -8.20
N ARG A 28 15.67 20.65 -8.69
CA ARG A 28 14.50 20.23 -7.90
C ARG A 28 14.55 18.77 -7.52
N LEU A 29 15.27 17.96 -8.28
CA LEU A 29 15.44 16.54 -8.02
C LEU A 29 16.63 16.31 -7.09
N PRO A 30 16.57 15.27 -6.23
CA PRO A 30 17.70 14.90 -5.39
C PRO A 30 18.86 14.41 -6.24
N SER A 31 20.05 14.80 -5.86
CA SER A 31 21.30 14.24 -6.39
C SER A 31 21.56 12.85 -5.81
N ASP A 32 22.48 12.10 -6.43
CA ASP A 32 22.92 10.82 -5.87
C ASP A 32 23.57 10.97 -4.49
N ALA A 33 24.21 12.10 -4.25
CA ALA A 33 24.78 12.41 -2.94
C ALA A 33 23.69 12.59 -1.87
N ASP A 34 22.56 13.25 -2.21
CA ASP A 34 21.42 13.41 -1.29
C ASP A 34 20.82 12.05 -0.93
N TRP A 35 20.66 11.16 -1.92
CA TRP A 35 20.18 9.80 -1.71
C TRP A 35 21.13 8.98 -0.85
N ALA A 36 22.44 9.05 -1.12
CA ALA A 36 23.45 8.32 -0.36
C ALA A 36 23.52 8.79 1.10
N GLU A 37 23.42 10.10 1.33
CA GLU A 37 23.42 10.68 2.67
C GLU A 37 22.16 10.28 3.46
N ALA A 38 20.97 10.37 2.85
CA ALA A 38 19.72 9.91 3.45
C ALA A 38 19.77 8.41 3.79
N ALA A 39 20.28 7.58 2.88
CA ALA A 39 20.46 6.15 3.11
C ALA A 39 21.47 5.86 4.23
N GLY A 40 22.56 6.62 4.32
CA GLY A 40 23.52 6.54 5.42
C GLY A 40 22.88 6.85 6.77
N SER A 41 22.05 7.89 6.84
CA SER A 41 21.28 8.22 8.04
C SER A 41 20.30 7.10 8.41
N LEU A 42 19.57 6.54 7.43
CA LEU A 42 18.70 5.39 7.66
C LEU A 42 19.47 4.19 8.18
N ARG A 43 20.60 3.83 7.55
CA ARG A 43 21.42 2.67 7.93
C ARG A 43 21.93 2.75 9.37
N SER A 44 22.23 3.96 9.84
CA SER A 44 22.69 4.17 11.22
C SER A 44 21.58 4.13 12.27
N ARG A 45 20.31 4.28 11.88
CA ARG A 45 19.18 4.49 12.80
C ARG A 45 18.06 3.46 12.68
N ALA A 46 17.88 2.86 11.51
CA ALA A 46 16.88 1.83 11.30
C ALA A 46 17.17 0.59 12.13
N ARG A 47 16.12 -0.04 12.62
CA ARG A 47 16.15 -1.25 13.46
C ARG A 47 15.34 -2.36 12.80
N PRO A 48 15.56 -3.61 13.18
CA PRO A 48 14.68 -4.70 12.76
C PRO A 48 13.21 -4.39 13.09
N GLY A 49 12.33 -4.55 12.11
CA GLY A 49 10.92 -4.18 12.19
C GLY A 49 10.61 -2.74 11.77
N ASP A 50 11.59 -1.98 11.34
CA ASP A 50 11.35 -0.70 10.66
C ASP A 50 11.08 -0.94 9.16
N ALA A 51 10.37 0.01 8.53
CA ALA A 51 10.20 0.08 7.08
C ALA A 51 10.43 1.50 6.57
N VAL A 52 10.68 1.64 5.28
CA VAL A 52 10.85 2.93 4.61
C VAL A 52 9.70 3.11 3.61
N GLN A 53 8.97 4.20 3.70
CA GLN A 53 8.00 4.62 2.70
C GLN A 53 8.57 5.76 1.86
N ILE A 54 8.41 5.67 0.56
CA ILE A 54 8.81 6.71 -0.38
C ILE A 54 7.60 7.57 -0.73
N TRP A 55 7.83 8.86 -0.79
CA TRP A 55 6.80 9.80 -1.22
C TRP A 55 7.38 10.92 -2.10
N PRO A 56 6.91 11.10 -3.31
CA PRO A 56 5.90 10.29 -4.00
C PRO A 56 6.46 8.92 -4.43
N VAL A 57 5.58 7.95 -4.66
CA VAL A 57 5.92 6.54 -4.93
C VAL A 57 6.78 6.35 -6.19
N TRP A 58 6.66 7.22 -7.18
CA TRP A 58 7.48 7.15 -8.39
C TRP A 58 8.98 7.46 -8.17
N ALA A 59 9.37 7.93 -6.97
CA ALA A 59 10.78 8.15 -6.63
C ALA A 59 11.53 6.83 -6.34
N GLU A 60 11.33 5.81 -7.16
CA GLU A 60 11.87 4.45 -6.99
C GLU A 60 13.40 4.36 -6.96
N ARG A 61 14.09 5.43 -7.36
CA ARG A 61 15.55 5.52 -7.28
C ARG A 61 16.10 5.21 -5.89
N VAL A 62 15.31 5.43 -4.85
CA VAL A 62 15.65 5.07 -3.47
C VAL A 62 16.04 3.60 -3.31
N ARG A 63 15.43 2.68 -4.07
CA ARG A 63 15.72 1.24 -4.02
C ARG A 63 17.18 0.90 -4.36
N LEU A 64 17.88 1.82 -5.04
CA LEU A 64 19.29 1.69 -5.35
C LEU A 64 20.22 2.04 -4.17
N PHE A 65 19.69 2.79 -3.20
CA PHE A 65 20.47 3.34 -2.09
C PHE A 65 20.08 2.78 -0.73
N VAL A 66 18.79 2.44 -0.54
CA VAL A 66 18.26 1.99 0.76
C VAL A 66 18.22 0.47 0.82
N ASP A 67 19.00 -0.08 1.72
CA ASP A 67 19.15 -1.51 2.02
C ASP A 67 18.88 -1.83 3.50
N ALA A 68 18.75 -0.81 4.34
CA ALA A 68 18.66 -0.96 5.79
C ALA A 68 17.29 -1.45 6.29
N ALA A 69 16.23 -1.29 5.48
CA ALA A 69 14.88 -1.70 5.82
C ALA A 69 14.05 -1.91 4.53
N PRO A 70 12.99 -2.73 4.58
CA PRO A 70 12.12 -2.93 3.43
C PRO A 70 11.51 -1.60 2.97
N VAL A 71 11.49 -1.39 1.65
CA VAL A 71 10.95 -0.19 1.03
C VAL A 71 9.52 -0.45 0.59
N LEU A 72 8.60 0.32 1.13
CA LEU A 72 7.19 0.34 0.80
C LEU A 72 6.96 1.50 -0.19
N ALA A 73 6.74 1.18 -1.46
CA ALA A 73 6.61 2.17 -2.53
C ALA A 73 5.18 2.22 -3.09
N GLU A 74 4.20 2.37 -2.23
CA GLU A 74 2.80 2.36 -2.59
C GLU A 74 2.08 3.58 -2.05
N GLU A 75 1.20 4.17 -2.86
CA GLU A 75 0.39 5.33 -2.44
C GLU A 75 -0.65 4.93 -1.40
N ASP A 76 -1.25 3.76 -1.59
CA ASP A 76 -2.34 3.26 -0.78
C ASP A 76 -1.89 2.14 0.16
N LEU A 77 -0.87 2.44 0.98
CA LEU A 77 -0.48 1.55 2.05
C LEU A 77 -1.63 1.38 3.03
N GLU A 78 -2.03 0.15 3.22
CA GLU A 78 -3.08 -0.20 4.13
C GLU A 78 -2.54 -0.72 5.45
N HIS A 79 -3.44 -0.93 6.41
CA HIS A 79 -3.10 -1.45 7.73
C HIS A 79 -2.31 -2.77 7.65
N ALA A 80 -2.65 -3.62 6.68
CA ALA A 80 -1.95 -4.89 6.45
C ALA A 80 -0.46 -4.72 6.11
N ASP A 81 -0.11 -3.66 5.41
CA ASP A 81 1.27 -3.41 4.98
C ASP A 81 2.17 -2.98 6.15
N TYR A 82 1.54 -2.55 7.26
CA TYR A 82 2.22 -2.10 8.46
C TYR A 82 2.14 -3.06 9.65
N LEU A 83 1.53 -4.26 9.49
CA LEU A 83 1.26 -5.15 10.62
C LEU A 83 2.48 -5.52 11.46
N GLU A 84 3.64 -5.61 10.83
CA GLU A 84 4.91 -5.92 11.50
C GLU A 84 5.82 -4.69 11.64
N VAL A 85 5.39 -3.52 11.15
CA VAL A 85 6.19 -2.30 11.15
C VAL A 85 5.96 -1.52 12.45
N ARG A 86 7.01 -1.34 13.23
CA ARG A 86 6.98 -0.54 14.46
C ARG A 86 7.25 0.93 14.20
N ARG A 87 8.15 1.19 13.27
CA ARG A 87 8.54 2.53 12.85
C ARG A 87 8.59 2.62 11.34
N LEU A 88 7.96 3.65 10.83
CA LEU A 88 7.99 3.98 9.42
C LEU A 88 8.88 5.20 9.20
N TRP A 89 9.88 5.05 8.35
CA TRP A 89 10.72 6.13 7.88
C TRP A 89 10.14 6.66 6.58
N VAL A 90 9.58 7.86 6.58
CA VAL A 90 9.05 8.49 5.37
C VAL A 90 10.16 9.32 4.73
N LEU A 91 10.60 8.89 3.55
CA LEU A 91 11.53 9.63 2.71
C LEU A 91 10.73 10.35 1.62
N SER A 92 10.71 11.67 1.66
CA SER A 92 9.82 12.47 0.83
C SER A 92 10.57 13.56 0.04
N LEU A 93 9.92 14.00 -1.05
CA LEU A 93 10.29 15.14 -1.88
C LEU A 93 9.33 16.31 -1.57
N PRO A 94 9.55 17.09 -0.50
CA PRO A 94 8.57 18.07 -0.01
C PRO A 94 8.31 19.23 -0.96
N ARG A 95 9.18 19.45 -1.95
CA ARG A 95 9.06 20.53 -2.95
C ARG A 95 8.36 20.10 -4.24
N THR A 96 7.85 18.88 -4.30
CA THR A 96 7.13 18.39 -5.47
C THR A 96 5.71 18.98 -5.45
N PRO A 97 5.35 19.86 -6.41
CA PRO A 97 4.00 20.41 -6.47
C PRO A 97 2.99 19.27 -6.76
N PHE A 98 1.75 19.46 -6.29
CA PHE A 98 0.62 18.55 -6.49
C PHE A 98 0.62 17.26 -5.66
N PHE A 99 1.68 16.91 -4.94
CA PHE A 99 1.68 15.74 -4.07
C PHE A 99 1.41 16.13 -2.62
N ARG A 100 0.41 15.49 -2.04
CA ARG A 100 0.13 15.62 -0.60
C ARG A 100 1.19 14.85 0.17
N THR A 101 1.61 15.37 1.32
CA THR A 101 2.46 14.61 2.22
C THR A 101 1.66 13.45 2.84
N PRO A 102 2.28 12.31 3.17
CA PRO A 102 1.60 11.19 3.82
C PRO A 102 1.17 11.50 5.27
N ASP A 103 1.66 12.57 5.87
CA ASP A 103 1.43 12.97 7.26
C ASP A 103 -0.04 12.94 7.71
N PRO A 104 -1.02 13.50 6.95
CA PRO A 104 -2.42 13.44 7.37
C PRO A 104 -2.96 12.02 7.45
N ALA A 105 -2.59 11.16 6.51
CA ALA A 105 -3.02 9.76 6.49
C ALA A 105 -2.39 8.96 7.64
N LEU A 106 -1.11 9.19 7.93
CA LEU A 106 -0.41 8.56 9.06
C LEU A 106 -1.02 8.99 10.39
N ARG A 107 -1.27 10.30 10.59
CA ARG A 107 -1.92 10.81 11.80
C ARG A 107 -3.35 10.28 11.99
N ALA A 108 -4.12 10.18 10.90
CA ALA A 108 -5.45 9.59 10.95
C ALA A 108 -5.45 8.11 11.39
N ARG A 109 -4.31 7.42 11.20
CA ARG A 109 -4.08 6.05 11.67
C ARG A 109 -3.46 5.96 13.06
N GLY A 110 -3.34 7.09 13.77
CA GLY A 110 -2.77 7.16 15.10
C GLY A 110 -1.24 7.16 15.15
N ALA A 111 -0.54 7.26 14.00
CA ALA A 111 0.90 7.36 13.99
C ALA A 111 1.38 8.69 14.59
N THR A 112 2.49 8.65 15.33
CA THR A 112 3.11 9.83 15.92
C THR A 112 4.48 10.10 15.30
N ALA A 113 4.73 11.37 14.94
CA ALA A 113 6.03 11.78 14.43
C ALA A 113 7.11 11.58 15.50
N ALA A 114 8.19 10.91 15.17
CA ALA A 114 9.30 10.60 16.07
C ALA A 114 10.54 11.44 15.68
N GLY A 115 10.84 12.44 16.48
CA GLY A 115 11.95 13.34 16.25
C GLY A 115 11.71 14.39 15.17
N GLU A 116 12.76 15.11 14.80
CA GLU A 116 12.72 16.17 13.81
C GLU A 116 12.88 15.67 12.39
N VAL A 117 12.33 16.42 11.42
CA VAL A 117 12.53 16.19 10.00
C VAL A 117 13.98 16.48 9.63
N GLN A 118 14.67 15.50 9.10
CA GLN A 118 16.01 15.67 8.55
C GLN A 118 15.95 16.03 7.07
N ARG A 119 16.83 16.88 6.61
CA ARG A 119 16.88 17.29 5.20
C ARG A 119 18.22 16.91 4.59
N PHE A 120 18.17 16.37 3.38
CA PHE A 120 19.30 15.97 2.57
C PHE A 120 19.07 16.54 1.18
N GLY A 121 19.58 17.75 0.92
CA GLY A 121 19.27 18.48 -0.31
C GLY A 121 17.77 18.66 -0.54
N ALA A 122 17.25 18.03 -1.58
CA ALA A 122 15.82 18.04 -1.92
C ALA A 122 14.98 17.02 -1.14
N LEU A 123 15.61 16.08 -0.43
CA LEU A 123 14.93 15.05 0.34
C LEU A 123 14.62 15.49 1.76
N ALA A 124 13.54 14.94 2.29
CA ALA A 124 13.21 15.02 3.71
C ALA A 124 12.93 13.62 4.27
N LEU A 125 13.51 13.31 5.41
CA LEU A 125 13.36 12.04 6.13
C LEU A 125 12.68 12.32 7.47
N GLN A 126 11.55 11.67 7.71
CA GLN A 126 10.79 11.74 8.95
C GLN A 126 10.51 10.34 9.48
N ALA A 127 10.79 10.12 10.76
CA ALA A 127 10.37 8.89 11.43
C ALA A 127 8.95 9.05 11.98
N TRP A 128 8.18 7.95 11.94
CA TRP A 128 6.85 7.83 12.50
C TRP A 128 6.77 6.55 13.31
N ASP A 129 6.43 6.66 14.60
CA ASP A 129 6.11 5.50 15.41
C ASP A 129 4.67 5.10 15.10
N LEU A 130 4.49 3.85 14.65
CA LEU A 130 3.19 3.30 14.33
C LEU A 130 2.61 2.65 15.58
N HIS A 131 1.44 3.11 15.99
CA HIS A 131 0.64 2.42 16.98
C HIS A 131 -0.10 1.31 16.21
N ALA A 132 0.54 0.18 16.07
CA ALA A 132 -0.11 -0.99 15.50
C ALA A 132 -1.36 -1.28 16.34
N ALA A 133 -2.53 -1.33 15.69
CA ALA A 133 -3.65 -2.05 16.29
C ALA A 133 -3.08 -3.41 16.72
N ALA A 134 -3.32 -3.80 17.96
CA ALA A 134 -2.65 -4.96 18.53
C ALA A 134 -3.03 -6.19 17.71
N LEU A 135 -2.15 -6.57 16.78
CA LEU A 135 -2.29 -7.78 15.98
C LEU A 135 -2.46 -8.96 16.93
N ALA A 136 -3.54 -9.70 16.77
CA ALA A 136 -3.77 -10.93 17.50
C ALA A 136 -3.22 -12.13 16.72
N ALA A 137 -3.49 -12.20 15.40
CA ALA A 137 -2.94 -13.20 14.52
C ALA A 137 -2.90 -12.70 13.06
N ASP A 138 -1.86 -13.05 12.32
CA ASP A 138 -1.84 -13.03 10.86
C ASP A 138 -2.26 -14.43 10.37
N LEU A 139 -3.43 -14.52 9.76
CA LEU A 139 -4.07 -15.78 9.38
C LEU A 139 -3.63 -16.29 8.02
N THR A 140 -3.03 -15.42 7.19
CA THR A 140 -2.76 -15.74 5.77
C THR A 140 -1.33 -15.45 5.37
N ARG A 141 -0.40 -15.51 6.32
CA ARG A 141 1.03 -15.29 6.04
C ARG A 141 1.51 -16.17 4.89
N SER A 142 2.01 -15.55 3.84
CA SER A 142 2.50 -16.24 2.65
C SER A 142 3.82 -15.65 2.19
N SER A 143 4.68 -16.49 1.62
CA SER A 143 5.88 -16.06 0.89
C SER A 143 5.62 -15.89 -0.61
N GLU A 144 4.46 -16.32 -1.11
CA GLU A 144 4.09 -16.17 -2.51
C GLU A 144 3.77 -14.70 -2.81
N GLU A 145 4.34 -14.18 -3.88
CA GLU A 145 4.13 -12.82 -4.34
C GLU A 145 3.28 -12.83 -5.61
N HIS A 146 2.22 -12.06 -5.63
CA HIS A 146 1.30 -11.93 -6.75
C HIS A 146 1.03 -10.45 -7.04
N GLU A 147 0.81 -10.14 -8.31
CA GLU A 147 0.40 -8.80 -8.73
C GLU A 147 -1.11 -8.64 -8.55
N VAL A 148 -1.49 -7.60 -7.81
CA VAL A 148 -2.87 -7.15 -7.64
C VAL A 148 -2.90 -5.65 -7.92
N ASP A 149 -3.62 -5.25 -8.96
CA ASP A 149 -3.75 -3.85 -9.38
C ASP A 149 -2.38 -3.18 -9.63
N TYR A 150 -1.51 -3.87 -10.39
CA TYR A 150 -0.13 -3.45 -10.70
C TYR A 150 0.82 -3.37 -9.50
N VAL A 151 0.40 -3.88 -8.34
CA VAL A 151 1.22 -3.89 -7.13
C VAL A 151 1.52 -5.31 -6.69
N ALA A 152 2.80 -5.58 -6.40
CA ALA A 152 3.22 -6.86 -5.84
C ALA A 152 2.72 -7.03 -4.40
N ARG A 153 2.02 -8.13 -4.12
CA ARG A 153 1.45 -8.45 -2.81
C ARG A 153 1.81 -9.85 -2.38
N ARG A 154 2.16 -10.01 -1.12
CA ARG A 154 2.39 -11.34 -0.52
C ARG A 154 1.10 -11.88 0.05
N CYS A 155 0.61 -12.95 -0.52
CA CYS A 155 -0.67 -13.55 -0.16
C CYS A 155 -0.80 -14.97 -0.70
N PRO A 156 -1.56 -15.85 -0.06
CA PRO A 156 -1.97 -17.09 -0.67
C PRO A 156 -2.91 -16.85 -1.85
N ARG A 157 -2.72 -17.62 -2.89
CA ARG A 157 -3.57 -17.63 -4.07
C ARG A 157 -4.72 -18.61 -3.87
N VAL A 158 -5.97 -18.13 -3.99
CA VAL A 158 -7.16 -18.95 -3.80
C VAL A 158 -8.02 -18.91 -5.08
N PRO A 159 -8.18 -20.07 -5.77
CA PRO A 159 -9.04 -20.16 -6.94
C PRO A 159 -10.53 -20.21 -6.55
N PRO A 160 -11.46 -19.90 -7.46
CA PRO A 160 -12.88 -20.15 -7.29
C PRO A 160 -13.16 -21.65 -7.01
N GLY A 161 -13.99 -21.92 -6.01
CA GLY A 161 -14.20 -23.25 -5.45
C GLY A 161 -13.16 -23.67 -4.41
N GLY A 162 -12.09 -22.87 -4.26
CA GLY A 162 -11.05 -23.11 -3.26
C GLY A 162 -11.48 -22.67 -1.85
N ARG A 163 -10.74 -23.21 -0.88
CA ARG A 163 -10.91 -22.89 0.53
C ARG A 163 -9.55 -22.66 1.16
N LEU A 164 -9.46 -21.66 2.02
CA LEU A 164 -8.29 -21.39 2.84
C LEU A 164 -8.71 -21.52 4.30
N ALA A 165 -8.11 -22.43 5.03
CA ALA A 165 -8.30 -22.58 6.46
C ALA A 165 -7.09 -22.04 7.20
N ALA A 166 -7.34 -21.34 8.30
CA ALA A 166 -6.31 -20.82 9.20
C ALA A 166 -6.76 -20.92 10.65
N ARG A 167 -5.82 -21.13 11.56
CA ARG A 167 -6.08 -21.12 13.01
C ARG A 167 -5.23 -20.04 13.65
N GLY A 168 -5.85 -19.26 14.51
CA GLY A 168 -5.15 -18.20 15.21
C GLY A 168 -5.93 -17.59 16.35
N ALA A 169 -5.28 -16.68 17.06
CA ALA A 169 -5.92 -15.93 18.13
C ALA A 169 -7.13 -15.15 17.61
N ALA A 170 -8.26 -15.26 18.30
CA ALA A 170 -9.52 -14.70 17.84
C ALA A 170 -9.46 -13.16 17.72
N GLY A 171 -8.92 -12.47 18.72
CA GLY A 171 -9.06 -11.02 18.78
C GLY A 171 -10.53 -10.58 18.91
N THR A 172 -10.81 -9.33 18.55
CA THR A 172 -12.17 -8.76 18.54
C THR A 172 -12.69 -8.53 17.11
N THR A 173 -11.80 -8.31 16.16
CA THR A 173 -12.14 -8.00 14.77
C THR A 173 -11.29 -8.83 13.82
N LEU A 174 -11.95 -9.43 12.84
CA LEU A 174 -11.32 -10.04 11.67
C LEU A 174 -11.31 -9.01 10.54
N HIS A 175 -10.14 -8.82 9.96
CA HIS A 175 -9.93 -8.02 8.77
C HIS A 175 -9.64 -8.95 7.61
N LEU A 176 -10.37 -8.79 6.51
CA LEU A 176 -10.18 -9.51 5.27
C LEU A 176 -9.94 -8.53 4.14
N ARG A 177 -8.93 -8.80 3.32
CA ARG A 177 -8.70 -8.14 2.05
C ARG A 177 -8.60 -9.20 0.97
N ALA A 178 -9.19 -8.91 -0.18
CA ALA A 178 -9.09 -9.77 -1.33
C ALA A 178 -9.01 -8.95 -2.62
N GLY A 179 -8.13 -9.36 -3.52
CA GLY A 179 -7.95 -8.74 -4.83
C GLY A 179 -7.74 -9.79 -5.91
N VAL A 180 -8.12 -9.47 -7.14
CA VAL A 180 -7.94 -10.38 -8.29
C VAL A 180 -6.51 -10.31 -8.78
N ILE A 181 -5.88 -11.46 -8.95
CA ILE A 181 -4.49 -11.59 -9.42
C ILE A 181 -4.40 -11.34 -10.92
N GLY A 182 -3.44 -10.49 -11.33
CA GLY A 182 -3.03 -10.26 -12.70
C GLY A 182 -4.03 -9.46 -13.55
N GLU A 183 -3.79 -9.43 -14.85
CA GLU A 183 -4.52 -8.59 -15.82
C GLU A 183 -6.04 -8.88 -15.90
N ARG A 184 -6.47 -10.06 -15.51
CA ARG A 184 -7.90 -10.44 -15.52
C ARG A 184 -8.74 -9.73 -14.47
N ALA A 185 -8.11 -8.95 -13.61
CA ALA A 185 -8.81 -8.06 -12.68
C ALA A 185 -9.67 -7.01 -13.41
N TYR A 186 -9.25 -6.63 -14.62
CA TYR A 186 -9.84 -5.52 -15.39
C TYR A 186 -10.80 -5.95 -16.50
N ASP A 187 -10.99 -7.26 -16.69
CA ASP A 187 -11.93 -7.76 -17.69
C ASP A 187 -13.36 -7.33 -17.31
N ALA A 188 -13.98 -6.50 -18.12
CA ALA A 188 -15.38 -6.12 -17.97
C ALA A 188 -16.31 -7.34 -18.09
N ASP A 189 -17.51 -7.25 -17.51
CA ASP A 189 -18.61 -8.23 -17.66
C ASP A 189 -18.32 -9.66 -17.15
N ARG A 190 -17.36 -9.82 -16.25
CA ARG A 190 -17.10 -11.09 -15.59
C ARG A 190 -18.02 -11.30 -14.37
N PRO A 191 -18.41 -12.53 -14.08
CA PRO A 191 -19.15 -12.83 -12.85
C PRO A 191 -18.42 -12.39 -11.60
N PRO A 192 -19.12 -11.93 -10.56
CA PRO A 192 -18.48 -11.57 -9.30
C PRO A 192 -17.81 -12.79 -8.65
N ILE A 193 -16.81 -12.53 -7.82
CA ILE A 193 -16.21 -13.50 -6.94
C ILE A 193 -16.68 -13.21 -5.53
N ALA A 194 -17.23 -14.20 -4.84
CA ALA A 194 -17.62 -14.08 -3.45
C ALA A 194 -16.66 -14.83 -2.53
N VAL A 195 -16.33 -14.23 -1.40
CA VAL A 195 -15.58 -14.85 -0.30
C VAL A 195 -16.49 -14.92 0.90
N GLN A 196 -16.86 -16.14 1.32
CA GLN A 196 -17.57 -16.36 2.57
C GLN A 196 -16.58 -16.64 3.70
N VAL A 197 -16.81 -16.03 4.85
CA VAL A 197 -15.96 -16.14 6.01
C VAL A 197 -16.68 -16.85 7.14
N PHE A 198 -16.03 -17.86 7.70
CA PHE A 198 -16.55 -18.64 8.82
C PHE A 198 -15.56 -18.59 9.99
N ALA A 199 -16.08 -18.59 11.21
CA ALA A 199 -15.33 -18.83 12.42
C ALA A 199 -15.94 -20.05 13.13
N ASP A 200 -15.14 -21.08 13.40
CA ASP A 200 -15.56 -22.37 13.96
C ASP A 200 -16.79 -22.98 13.26
N GLY A 201 -16.81 -22.87 11.92
CA GLY A 201 -17.91 -23.37 11.08
C GLY A 201 -19.15 -22.46 11.00
N VAL A 202 -19.20 -21.37 11.77
CA VAL A 202 -20.31 -20.40 11.75
C VAL A 202 -19.99 -19.27 10.78
N PRO A 203 -20.89 -18.92 9.82
CA PRO A 203 -20.66 -17.81 8.92
C PRO A 203 -20.68 -16.48 9.71
N ILE A 204 -19.63 -15.66 9.53
CA ILE A 204 -19.48 -14.37 10.21
C ILE A 204 -19.48 -13.19 9.23
N GLY A 205 -19.28 -13.42 7.93
CA GLY A 205 -19.30 -12.37 6.95
C GLY A 205 -19.14 -12.87 5.52
N ALA A 206 -19.34 -11.97 4.57
CA ALA A 206 -19.11 -12.23 3.16
C ALA A 206 -18.58 -10.97 2.45
N LEU A 207 -17.70 -11.16 1.49
CA LEU A 207 -17.13 -10.11 0.64
C LEU A 207 -17.41 -10.47 -0.81
N GLU A 208 -17.96 -9.51 -1.58
CA GLU A 208 -18.14 -9.66 -3.01
C GLU A 208 -17.20 -8.73 -3.77
N ILE A 209 -16.52 -9.27 -4.77
CA ILE A 209 -15.62 -8.57 -5.66
C ILE A 209 -16.27 -8.55 -7.04
N ALA A 210 -16.80 -7.40 -7.44
CA ALA A 210 -17.42 -7.20 -8.74
C ALA A 210 -16.38 -7.30 -9.89
N SER A 211 -16.86 -7.42 -11.12
CA SER A 211 -16.03 -7.52 -12.32
C SER A 211 -15.22 -6.26 -12.62
N THR A 212 -15.71 -5.09 -12.19
CA THR A 212 -15.07 -3.80 -12.45
C THR A 212 -14.45 -3.25 -11.18
N VAL A 213 -13.14 -3.36 -11.06
CA VAL A 213 -12.38 -2.71 -9.99
C VAL A 213 -11.91 -1.36 -10.50
N ARG A 214 -12.83 -0.38 -10.61
CA ARG A 214 -12.49 0.99 -11.06
C ARG A 214 -12.26 1.97 -9.92
N ASP A 215 -12.48 1.55 -8.71
CA ASP A 215 -12.53 2.43 -7.55
C ASP A 215 -11.34 2.27 -6.61
N GLY A 216 -10.13 2.26 -7.15
CA GLY A 216 -8.92 2.39 -6.35
C GLY A 216 -7.97 1.20 -6.42
N THR A 217 -7.59 0.66 -5.29
CA THR A 217 -6.44 -0.23 -5.06
C THR A 217 -6.58 -1.67 -5.57
N GLY A 218 -7.62 -2.01 -6.30
CA GLY A 218 -7.90 -3.39 -6.69
C GLY A 218 -8.30 -4.32 -5.54
N TRP A 219 -8.25 -3.83 -4.32
CA TRP A 219 -8.62 -4.56 -3.12
C TRP A 219 -10.05 -4.28 -2.69
N ARG A 220 -10.71 -5.32 -2.20
CA ARG A 220 -11.95 -5.22 -1.43
C ARG A 220 -11.67 -5.60 0.02
N ARG A 221 -12.39 -4.97 0.93
CA ARG A 221 -12.19 -5.12 2.38
C ARG A 221 -13.48 -5.54 3.05
N LEU A 222 -13.31 -6.32 4.09
CA LEU A 222 -14.37 -6.69 5.01
C LEU A 222 -13.79 -6.69 6.42
N ASP A 223 -14.38 -5.91 7.29
CA ASP A 223 -14.10 -5.92 8.73
C ASP A 223 -15.28 -6.52 9.46
N VAL A 224 -15.05 -7.57 10.23
CA VAL A 224 -16.10 -8.33 10.90
C VAL A 224 -15.79 -8.48 12.38
N ALA A 225 -16.77 -8.18 13.22
CA ALA A 225 -16.66 -8.47 14.64
C ALA A 225 -16.64 -9.99 14.86
N ILE A 226 -15.67 -10.47 15.64
CA ILE A 226 -15.55 -11.87 16.01
C ILE A 226 -16.40 -12.11 17.25
N PRO A 227 -17.30 -13.11 17.24
CA PRO A 227 -18.07 -13.45 18.44
C PRO A 227 -17.15 -13.73 19.63
N SER A 228 -17.49 -13.22 20.80
CA SER A 228 -16.74 -13.48 22.03
C SER A 228 -16.73 -14.96 22.39
N GLY A 229 -15.72 -15.41 23.11
CA GLY A 229 -15.68 -16.80 23.66
C GLY A 229 -14.28 -17.40 23.61
N ALA A 230 -13.92 -18.13 22.55
CA ALA A 230 -12.65 -18.83 22.49
C ALA A 230 -11.46 -17.85 22.25
N ALA A 231 -10.32 -18.14 22.89
CA ALA A 231 -9.09 -17.38 22.69
C ALA A 231 -8.44 -17.64 21.31
N GLU A 232 -8.62 -18.87 20.80
CA GLU A 232 -8.22 -19.27 19.45
C GLU A 232 -9.44 -19.78 18.69
N ARG A 233 -9.45 -19.56 17.37
CA ARG A 233 -10.51 -20.02 16.47
C ARG A 233 -9.96 -20.59 15.19
N GLU A 234 -10.75 -21.43 14.55
CA GLU A 234 -10.54 -21.85 13.18
C GLU A 234 -11.33 -20.92 12.24
N PHE A 235 -10.62 -20.28 11.33
CA PHE A 235 -11.20 -19.43 10.30
C PHE A 235 -11.17 -20.18 8.97
N LEU A 236 -12.27 -20.11 8.22
CA LEU A 236 -12.37 -20.66 6.88
C LEU A 236 -12.83 -19.57 5.91
N PHE A 237 -12.08 -19.41 4.83
CA PHE A 237 -12.39 -18.50 3.74
C PHE A 237 -12.76 -19.34 2.52
N ALA A 238 -14.01 -19.31 2.09
CA ALA A 238 -14.52 -20.09 0.96
C ALA A 238 -14.75 -19.15 -0.23
N VAL A 239 -14.04 -19.39 -1.33
CA VAL A 239 -14.12 -18.59 -2.55
C VAL A 239 -15.05 -19.24 -3.54
N SER A 240 -15.99 -18.49 -4.10
CA SER A 240 -16.93 -18.95 -5.12
C SER A 240 -17.05 -17.98 -6.28
N SER A 241 -17.11 -18.48 -7.49
CA SER A 241 -17.44 -17.77 -8.74
C SER A 241 -17.76 -18.78 -9.81
N SER A 242 -18.55 -18.40 -10.81
CA SER A 242 -18.70 -19.17 -12.04
C SER A 242 -17.51 -19.02 -13.00
N ASP A 243 -16.71 -17.96 -12.85
CA ASP A 243 -15.46 -17.78 -13.60
C ASP A 243 -14.29 -18.44 -12.88
N ARG A 244 -13.89 -19.62 -13.33
CA ARG A 244 -12.77 -20.38 -12.75
C ARG A 244 -11.39 -19.85 -13.13
N ALA A 245 -11.31 -18.92 -14.07
CA ALA A 245 -10.01 -18.42 -14.55
C ALA A 245 -9.45 -17.29 -13.68
N ARG A 246 -10.31 -16.60 -12.93
CA ARG A 246 -9.90 -15.53 -12.01
C ARG A 246 -9.50 -16.12 -10.67
N GLN A 247 -8.42 -15.65 -10.10
CA GLN A 247 -7.89 -16.12 -8.82
C GLN A 247 -7.73 -14.95 -7.88
N LEU A 248 -7.89 -15.20 -6.59
CA LEU A 248 -7.75 -14.17 -5.55
C LEU A 248 -6.41 -14.29 -4.81
N CYS A 249 -5.78 -13.15 -4.60
CA CYS A 249 -4.88 -12.92 -3.50
C CYS A 249 -5.73 -12.58 -2.27
N LEU A 250 -5.53 -13.29 -1.17
CA LEU A 250 -6.33 -13.16 0.03
C LEU A 250 -5.44 -12.90 1.24
N GLN A 251 -5.72 -11.83 1.96
CA GLN A 251 -5.04 -11.49 3.22
C GLN A 251 -6.08 -11.39 4.33
N ALA A 252 -5.81 -12.01 5.47
CA ALA A 252 -6.67 -11.93 6.63
C ALA A 252 -5.86 -11.91 7.93
N TRP A 253 -6.29 -11.08 8.87
CA TRP A 253 -5.69 -10.97 10.19
C TRP A 253 -6.73 -10.60 11.22
N THR A 254 -6.42 -10.84 12.48
CA THR A 254 -7.27 -10.45 13.60
C THR A 254 -6.58 -9.40 14.47
N THR A 255 -7.36 -8.50 15.06
CA THR A 255 -6.89 -7.48 16.01
C THR A 255 -7.64 -7.56 17.34
N ARG A 256 -6.99 -7.07 18.42
CA ARG A 256 -7.56 -7.01 19.78
C ARG A 256 -8.34 -5.73 20.00
#